data_3f81aa6ace93eeda1799950675e38f72
#
_entry.id   3f81aa6ace93eeda1799950675e38f72
#
_cell.length_a   1.000
_cell.length_b   1.000
_cell.length_c   1.000
_cell.angle_alpha   90.00
_cell.angle_beta   90.00
_cell.angle_gamma   90.00
#
_symmetry.space_group_name_H-M   'P 1'
#
loop_
_entity.id
_entity.type
_entity.pdbx_description
1 polymer ?
#
loop_
_entity_poly.entity_id
_entity_poly.type
_entity_poly.pdbx_seq_one_letter_code
_entity_poly.pdbx_strand_id
1 'polypeptide(L)'
;GAIGLLMSGAEGVEIVWPQEGNTVCGFASAMIKNCPHPELAKAFLDVLSSAEFQLAREKVAGSRGSNTTYTNDESFFPADIDKSVVALDYAELANEKEDLINHWVDLWAEVNS
;
A
#
# COMPACT_ATOMS: atom_id res chain seq x y z
N GLY A 1 1.25 3.18 7.23
CA GLY A 1 1.72 4.19 6.29
C GLY A 1 1.37 5.61 6.74
N ALA A 2 1.73 6.63 5.96
CA ALA A 2 1.56 8.05 6.30
C ALA A 2 0.09 8.41 6.61
N ILE A 3 -0.87 7.87 5.84
CA ILE A 3 -2.30 8.09 6.09
C ILE A 3 -2.71 7.58 7.47
N GLY A 4 -2.24 6.40 7.89
CA GLY A 4 -2.51 5.88 9.23
C GLY A 4 -1.96 6.78 10.34
N LEU A 5 -0.81 7.44 10.12
CA LEU A 5 -0.27 8.43 11.05
C LEU A 5 -1.16 9.67 11.15
N LEU A 6 -1.63 10.20 10.03
CA LEU A 6 -2.56 11.33 10.02
C LEU A 6 -3.89 10.99 10.72
N MET A 7 -4.43 9.79 10.44
CA MET A 7 -5.66 9.30 11.10
C MET A 7 -5.48 9.16 12.62
N SER A 8 -4.27 8.87 13.11
CA SER A 8 -3.96 8.81 14.54
C SER A 8 -3.74 10.18 15.19
N GLY A 9 -3.86 11.27 14.44
CA GLY A 9 -3.67 12.64 14.92
C GLY A 9 -2.21 13.06 15.04
N ALA A 10 -1.29 12.44 14.30
CA ALA A 10 0.11 12.85 14.30
C ALA A 10 0.26 14.28 13.75
N GLU A 11 0.93 15.13 14.52
CA GLU A 11 1.25 16.51 14.15
C GLU A 11 2.59 16.56 13.39
N GLY A 12 2.75 17.56 12.51
CA GLY A 12 3.99 17.79 11.78
C GLY A 12 4.23 16.82 10.61
N VAL A 13 3.21 16.08 10.21
CA VAL A 13 3.24 15.16 9.04
C VAL A 13 2.32 15.70 7.96
N GLU A 14 2.85 15.79 6.74
CA GLU A 14 2.09 16.15 5.54
C GLU A 14 2.31 15.10 4.46
N ILE A 15 1.27 14.84 3.66
CA ILE A 15 1.39 13.95 2.49
C ILE A 15 1.52 14.84 1.25
N VAL A 16 2.63 14.68 0.55
CA VAL A 16 2.85 15.29 -0.77
C VAL A 16 2.45 14.28 -1.84
N TRP A 17 1.58 14.73 -2.74
CA TRP A 17 1.15 13.95 -3.89
C TRP A 17 1.87 14.48 -5.14
N PRO A 18 2.90 13.77 -5.68
CA PRO A 18 3.65 14.21 -6.84
C PRO A 18 2.76 14.40 -8.06
N GLN A 19 3.01 15.48 -8.82
CA GLN A 19 2.28 15.74 -10.07
C GLN A 19 2.67 14.77 -11.20
N GLU A 20 3.88 14.23 -11.13
CA GLU A 20 4.42 13.25 -12.06
C GLU A 20 3.69 11.90 -11.97
N GLY A 21 3.04 11.66 -10.86
CA GLY A 21 2.24 10.47 -10.60
C GLY A 21 2.59 9.77 -9.31
N ASN A 22 1.77 8.79 -8.97
CA ASN A 22 1.89 8.01 -7.76
C ASN A 22 1.97 6.52 -8.09
N THR A 23 2.68 5.76 -7.27
CA THR A 23 2.73 4.31 -7.39
C THR A 23 1.75 3.65 -6.44
N VAL A 24 1.21 2.49 -6.84
CA VAL A 24 0.37 1.66 -5.99
C VAL A 24 1.11 0.37 -5.66
N CYS A 25 1.20 0.05 -4.38
CA CYS A 25 1.70 -1.23 -3.92
C CYS A 25 0.53 -2.10 -3.44
N GLY A 26 0.22 -3.13 -4.21
CA GLY A 26 -0.80 -4.12 -3.86
C GLY A 26 -0.27 -5.15 -2.86
N PHE A 27 -1.05 -5.46 -1.83
CA PHE A 27 -0.76 -6.57 -0.94
C PHE A 27 -1.65 -7.75 -1.30
N ALA A 28 -1.04 -8.93 -1.39
CA ALA A 28 -1.74 -10.17 -1.68
C ALA A 28 -1.55 -11.19 -0.54
N SER A 29 -2.55 -12.01 -0.35
CA SER A 29 -2.50 -13.15 0.56
C SER A 29 -2.79 -14.42 -0.22
N ALA A 30 -2.06 -15.49 0.04
CA ALA A 30 -2.24 -16.76 -0.63
C ALA A 30 -2.03 -17.94 0.33
N MET A 31 -2.70 -19.05 0.04
CA MET A 31 -2.44 -20.30 0.72
C MET A 31 -1.21 -20.98 0.11
N ILE A 32 -0.27 -21.39 0.95
CA ILE A 32 0.92 -22.12 0.51
C ILE A 32 0.58 -23.57 0.11
N LYS A 33 1.36 -24.14 -0.80
CA LYS A 33 1.25 -25.56 -1.14
C LYS A 33 1.54 -26.43 0.10
N ASN A 34 0.76 -27.48 0.27
CA ASN A 34 0.84 -28.38 1.45
C ASN A 34 0.58 -27.68 2.79
N CYS A 35 -0.28 -26.66 2.79
CA CYS A 35 -0.75 -26.05 4.04
C CYS A 35 -1.28 -27.13 5.00
N PRO A 36 -0.84 -27.17 6.25
CA PRO A 36 -1.25 -28.21 7.21
C PRO A 36 -2.74 -28.12 7.61
N HIS A 37 -3.35 -26.94 7.45
CA HIS A 37 -4.74 -26.68 7.81
C HIS A 37 -5.46 -25.95 6.66
N PRO A 38 -5.70 -26.61 5.50
CA PRO A 38 -6.19 -25.92 4.31
C PRO A 38 -7.59 -25.29 4.49
N GLU A 39 -8.49 -25.94 5.22
CA GLU A 39 -9.83 -25.38 5.45
C GLU A 39 -9.79 -24.13 6.35
N LEU A 40 -8.93 -24.12 7.35
CA LEU A 40 -8.72 -22.94 8.18
C LEU A 40 -8.08 -21.80 7.39
N ALA A 41 -7.12 -22.12 6.53
CA ALA A 41 -6.48 -21.13 5.67
C ALA A 41 -7.48 -20.49 4.67
N LYS A 42 -8.38 -21.28 4.09
CA LYS A 42 -9.46 -20.75 3.25
C LYS A 42 -10.37 -19.81 4.02
N ALA A 43 -10.86 -20.26 5.19
CA ALA A 43 -11.71 -19.44 6.04
C ALA A 43 -11.03 -18.13 6.44
N PHE A 44 -9.73 -18.16 6.70
CA PHE A 44 -8.96 -16.96 6.99
C PHE A 44 -8.86 -16.01 5.77
N LEU A 45 -8.63 -16.54 4.57
CA LEU A 45 -8.62 -15.75 3.35
C LEU A 45 -10.00 -15.12 3.06
N ASP A 46 -11.09 -15.84 3.35
CA ASP A 46 -12.44 -15.31 3.22
C ASP A 46 -12.67 -14.12 4.18
N VAL A 47 -12.19 -14.22 5.42
CA VAL A 47 -12.22 -13.10 6.37
C VAL A 47 -11.39 -11.92 5.86
N LEU A 48 -10.15 -12.15 5.40
CA LEU A 48 -9.28 -11.08 4.89
C LEU A 48 -9.87 -10.34 3.68
N SER A 49 -10.65 -11.04 2.85
CA SER A 49 -11.31 -10.47 1.67
C SER A 49 -12.69 -9.87 1.96
N SER A 50 -13.24 -10.08 3.16
CA SER A 50 -14.55 -9.56 3.53
C SER A 50 -14.57 -8.03 3.62
N ALA A 51 -15.72 -7.42 3.29
CA ALA A 51 -15.92 -5.98 3.40
C ALA A 51 -15.73 -5.50 4.86
N GLU A 52 -16.22 -6.28 5.83
CA GLU A 52 -16.10 -5.95 7.25
C GLU A 52 -14.65 -5.84 7.70
N PHE A 53 -13.82 -6.83 7.37
CA PHE A 53 -12.39 -6.80 7.72
C PHE A 53 -11.65 -5.66 7.01
N GLN A 54 -11.89 -5.48 5.71
CA GLN A 54 -11.20 -4.46 4.94
C GLN A 54 -11.58 -3.05 5.40
N LEU A 55 -12.84 -2.81 5.73
CA LEU A 55 -13.29 -1.53 6.30
C LEU A 55 -12.67 -1.27 7.69
N ALA A 56 -12.59 -2.30 8.54
CA ALA A 56 -11.92 -2.17 9.83
C ALA A 56 -10.42 -1.85 9.69
N ARG A 57 -9.74 -2.51 8.76
CA ARG A 57 -8.33 -2.26 8.44
C ARG A 57 -8.09 -0.87 7.87
N GLU A 58 -8.98 -0.38 7.01
CA GLU A 58 -8.93 0.97 6.47
C GLU A 58 -8.92 2.02 7.58
N LYS A 59 -9.81 1.89 8.55
CA LYS A 59 -9.92 2.80 9.70
C LYS A 59 -8.67 2.84 10.58
N VAL A 60 -7.90 1.75 10.63
CA VAL A 60 -6.72 1.64 11.48
C VAL A 60 -5.43 1.97 10.71
N ALA A 61 -5.34 1.51 9.48
CA ALA A 61 -4.10 1.57 8.70
C ALA A 61 -4.13 2.62 7.57
N GLY A 62 -5.27 3.21 7.27
CA GLY A 62 -5.44 4.13 6.16
C GLY A 62 -5.14 3.48 4.80
N SER A 63 -5.42 2.19 4.67
CA SER A 63 -5.19 1.44 3.42
C SER A 63 -6.51 1.25 2.68
N ARG A 64 -6.52 1.49 1.38
CA ARG A 64 -7.72 1.21 0.56
C ARG A 64 -7.95 -0.30 0.46
N GLY A 65 -9.19 -0.70 0.58
CA GLY A 65 -9.61 -2.09 0.38
C GLY A 65 -9.91 -2.39 -1.08
N SER A 66 -9.80 -3.67 -1.44
CA SER A 66 -10.10 -4.17 -2.79
C SER A 66 -11.51 -4.74 -2.95
N ASN A 67 -12.25 -4.88 -1.84
CA ASN A 67 -13.62 -5.38 -1.88
C ASN A 67 -14.56 -4.29 -2.42
N THR A 68 -15.33 -4.60 -3.46
CA THR A 68 -16.19 -3.64 -4.18
C THR A 68 -17.58 -3.48 -3.57
N THR A 69 -17.87 -4.17 -2.47
CA THR A 69 -19.18 -4.10 -1.81
C THR A 69 -19.33 -2.94 -0.81
N TYR A 70 -18.25 -2.21 -0.56
CA TYR A 70 -18.27 -0.97 0.22
C TYR A 70 -17.46 0.12 -0.48
N THR A 71 -17.62 1.37 -0.03
CA THR A 71 -16.88 2.51 -0.56
C THR A 71 -15.72 2.84 0.40
N ASN A 72 -14.51 2.93 -0.13
CA ASN A 72 -13.35 3.38 0.65
C ASN A 72 -13.53 4.84 1.13
N ASP A 73 -12.92 5.17 2.28
CA ASP A 73 -12.80 6.54 2.72
C ASP A 73 -11.68 7.24 1.93
N GLU A 74 -12.08 8.13 1.04
CA GLU A 74 -11.18 8.88 0.15
C GLU A 74 -10.76 10.25 0.72
N SER A 75 -11.08 10.54 1.98
CA SER A 75 -10.85 11.88 2.57
C SER A 75 -9.38 12.32 2.60
N PHE A 76 -8.44 11.35 2.60
CA PHE A 76 -7.00 11.60 2.58
C PHE A 76 -6.38 11.51 1.18
N PHE A 77 -7.16 11.22 0.16
CA PHE A 77 -6.70 11.07 -1.20
C PHE A 77 -7.16 12.22 -2.10
N PRO A 78 -6.37 12.64 -3.08
CA PRO A 78 -6.85 13.54 -4.12
C PRO A 78 -8.02 12.93 -4.90
N ALA A 79 -8.96 13.75 -5.35
CA ALA A 79 -10.17 13.30 -6.06
C ALA A 79 -9.87 12.42 -7.30
N ASP A 80 -8.73 12.61 -7.93
CA ASP A 80 -8.30 11.92 -9.15
C ASP A 80 -7.10 11.00 -8.93
N ILE A 81 -6.91 10.49 -7.71
CA ILE A 81 -5.73 9.66 -7.37
C ILE A 81 -5.55 8.48 -8.34
N ASP A 82 -6.62 7.83 -8.75
CA ASP A 82 -6.57 6.68 -9.65
C ASP A 82 -6.07 7.05 -11.06
N LYS A 83 -6.25 8.30 -11.49
CA LYS A 83 -5.74 8.80 -12.76
C LYS A 83 -4.25 9.15 -12.73
N SER A 84 -3.72 9.37 -11.53
CA SER A 84 -2.30 9.68 -11.32
C SER A 84 -1.44 8.44 -11.09
N VAL A 85 -2.03 7.23 -11.12
CA VAL A 85 -1.27 6.00 -10.91
C VAL A 85 -0.38 5.71 -12.11
N VAL A 86 0.91 5.61 -11.84
CA VAL A 86 1.93 5.20 -12.82
C VAL A 86 2.02 3.68 -12.84
N ALA A 87 1.89 3.10 -14.03
CA ALA A 87 2.14 1.68 -14.22
C ALA A 87 3.65 1.40 -14.09
N LEU A 88 4.01 0.48 -13.20
CA LEU A 88 5.38 0.07 -12.99
C LEU A 88 5.68 -1.22 -13.76
N ASP A 89 6.79 -1.24 -14.51
CA ASP A 89 7.36 -2.49 -15.01
C ASP A 89 8.17 -3.14 -13.89
N TYR A 90 7.57 -4.12 -13.22
CA TYR A 90 8.22 -4.83 -12.12
C TYR A 90 9.42 -5.68 -12.55
N ALA A 91 9.50 -6.10 -13.82
CA ALA A 91 10.65 -6.83 -14.32
C ALA A 91 11.86 -5.90 -14.51
N GLU A 92 11.62 -4.71 -15.06
CA GLU A 92 12.65 -3.67 -15.16
C GLU A 92 13.13 -3.23 -13.78
N LEU A 93 12.21 -2.90 -12.88
CA LEU A 93 12.53 -2.52 -11.50
C LEU A 93 13.32 -3.61 -10.74
N ALA A 94 13.04 -4.88 -10.99
CA ALA A 94 13.79 -5.97 -10.37
C ALA A 94 15.24 -6.02 -10.87
N ASN A 95 15.48 -5.69 -12.14
CA ASN A 95 16.83 -5.63 -12.72
C ASN A 95 17.62 -4.41 -12.23
N GLU A 96 16.95 -3.27 -12.02
CA GLU A 96 17.57 -2.01 -11.60
C GLU A 96 17.59 -1.82 -10.07
N LYS A 97 17.03 -2.74 -9.32
CA LYS A 97 16.81 -2.60 -7.87
C LYS A 97 18.07 -2.21 -7.10
N GLU A 98 19.20 -2.84 -7.41
CA GLU A 98 20.45 -2.62 -6.68
C GLU A 98 21.00 -1.22 -6.95
N ASP A 99 20.97 -0.79 -8.19
CA ASP A 99 21.42 0.55 -8.61
C ASP A 99 20.54 1.65 -8.02
N LEU A 100 19.21 1.45 -8.00
CA LEU A 100 18.26 2.38 -7.39
C LEU A 100 18.49 2.51 -5.88
N ILE A 101 18.74 1.40 -5.17
CA ILE A 101 19.03 1.43 -3.73
C ILE A 101 20.35 2.16 -3.47
N ASN A 102 21.41 1.88 -4.22
CA ASN A 102 22.70 2.53 -4.06
C ASN A 102 22.58 4.04 -4.31
N HIS A 103 21.91 4.44 -5.38
CA HIS A 103 21.67 5.85 -5.67
C HIS A 103 20.89 6.56 -4.55
N TRP A 104 19.88 5.90 -3.99
CA TRP A 104 19.17 6.44 -2.82
C TRP A 104 20.06 6.61 -1.61
N VAL A 105 20.91 5.63 -1.30
CA VAL A 105 21.87 5.70 -0.17
C VAL A 105 22.83 6.86 -0.33
N ASP A 106 23.35 7.07 -1.54
CA ASP A 106 24.28 8.18 -1.85
C ASP A 106 23.60 9.54 -1.66
N LEU A 107 22.41 9.72 -2.23
CA LEU A 107 21.60 10.94 -2.05
C LEU A 107 21.27 11.21 -0.58
N TRP A 108 20.90 10.17 0.16
CA TRP A 108 20.61 10.30 1.59
C TRP A 108 21.82 10.74 2.39
N ALA A 109 22.99 10.18 2.10
CA ALA A 109 24.25 10.56 2.75
C ALA A 109 24.65 12.01 2.44
N GLU A 110 24.44 12.46 1.19
CA GLU A 110 24.73 13.84 0.77
C GLU A 110 23.87 14.87 1.52
N VAL A 111 22.57 14.58 1.67
CA VAL A 111 21.61 15.51 2.32
C VAL A 111 21.80 15.55 3.84
N ASN A 112 22.30 14.47 4.47
CA ASN A 112 22.39 14.33 5.93
C ASN A 112 23.85 14.43 6.45
N SER A 113 24.80 14.77 5.61
CA SER A 113 26.18 15.07 6.00
C SER A 113 26.34 16.57 6.35
#